data_b090e4658628ae817cfe0a113ea186b9
#
_entry.id   b090e4658628ae817cfe0a113ea186b9
#
_cell.length_a   1.000
_cell.length_b   1.000
_cell.length_c   1.000
_cell.angle_alpha   90.00
_cell.angle_beta   90.00
_cell.angle_gamma   90.00
#
_symmetry.space_group_name_H-M   'P 1'
#
loop_
_entity.id
_entity.type
_entity.pdbx_description
1 polymer ?
#
loop_
_entity_poly.entity_id
_entity_poly.type
_entity_poly.pdbx_seq_one_letter_code
_entity_poly.pdbx_strand_id
1 'polypeptide(L)'
;SQLLAINPTLNIVPIRGNVQTRINKMINDGFDGLIVAKAALNRLKISYPNVYIFTEEQMLPAAGQGAIGVEVKTNVRPEIAHLLESINDQRTHEATEIERAVVAALEGNCLSPISALCKIDDQNVELKVRVSTQDGSEIYNEIFHFQLENKISSLKNITETLIQNDAKEIIQR
;
A
#
# COMPACT_ATOMS: atom_id res chain seq x y z
N SER A 1 -7.56 10.50 -0.93
CA SER A 1 -7.49 10.75 -2.38
C SER A 1 -8.38 9.78 -3.18
N GLN A 2 -8.11 8.45 -3.23
CA GLN A 2 -8.84 7.51 -4.11
C GLN A 2 -10.36 7.47 -3.88
N LEU A 3 -10.85 7.58 -2.65
CA LEU A 3 -12.30 7.69 -2.37
C LEU A 3 -12.89 8.99 -2.90
N LEU A 4 -12.16 10.08 -2.78
CA LEU A 4 -12.60 11.39 -3.30
C LEU A 4 -12.64 11.38 -4.83
N ALA A 5 -11.74 10.64 -5.48
CA ALA A 5 -11.83 10.45 -6.93
C ALA A 5 -13.05 9.65 -7.37
N ILE A 6 -13.50 8.67 -6.56
CA ILE A 6 -14.73 7.91 -6.82
C ILE A 6 -15.97 8.78 -6.55
N ASN A 7 -15.93 9.52 -5.45
CA ASN A 7 -17.03 10.41 -5.05
C ASN A 7 -16.49 11.68 -4.36
N PRO A 8 -16.39 12.80 -5.09
CA PRO A 8 -15.86 14.06 -4.55
C PRO A 8 -16.70 14.69 -3.44
N THR A 9 -17.93 14.23 -3.23
CA THR A 9 -18.82 14.77 -2.19
C THR A 9 -18.59 14.17 -0.80
N LEU A 10 -17.71 13.15 -0.70
CA LEU A 10 -17.41 12.51 0.58
C LEU A 10 -16.66 13.47 1.52
N ASN A 11 -17.09 13.48 2.77
CA ASN A 11 -16.36 14.14 3.85
C ASN A 11 -15.41 13.13 4.52
N ILE A 12 -14.14 13.17 4.17
CA ILE A 12 -13.13 12.25 4.69
C ILE A 12 -12.44 12.85 5.92
N VAL A 13 -12.55 12.17 7.05
CA VAL A 13 -11.92 12.58 8.30
C VAL A 13 -10.94 11.53 8.82
N PRO A 14 -9.79 11.94 9.38
CA PRO A 14 -8.82 11.00 9.92
C PRO A 14 -9.32 10.34 11.20
N ILE A 15 -9.16 9.03 11.30
CA ILE A 15 -9.51 8.25 12.48
C ILE A 15 -8.29 7.47 12.98
N ARG A 16 -7.99 7.52 14.28
CA ARG A 16 -6.83 6.89 14.89
C ARG A 16 -7.24 5.85 15.93
N GLY A 17 -6.38 4.86 16.13
CA GLY A 17 -6.55 3.75 17.05
C GLY A 17 -6.33 2.40 16.36
N ASN A 18 -6.41 1.32 17.12
CA ASN A 18 -6.47 -0.03 16.54
C ASN A 18 -7.82 -0.26 15.83
N VAL A 19 -7.95 -1.38 15.11
CA VAL A 19 -9.15 -1.67 14.30
C VAL A 19 -10.42 -1.62 15.15
N GLN A 20 -10.43 -2.28 16.33
CA GLN A 20 -11.59 -2.30 17.20
C GLN A 20 -11.95 -0.90 17.72
N THR A 21 -10.94 -0.12 18.12
CA THR A 21 -11.15 1.27 18.55
C THR A 21 -11.77 2.13 17.44
N ARG A 22 -11.30 1.96 16.18
CA ARG A 22 -11.86 2.71 15.02
C ARG A 22 -13.29 2.28 14.73
N ILE A 23 -13.62 0.99 14.81
CA ILE A 23 -14.99 0.50 14.64
C ILE A 23 -15.90 1.09 15.72
N ASN A 24 -15.47 1.09 16.98
CA ASN A 24 -16.25 1.66 18.07
C ASN A 24 -16.47 3.17 17.88
N LYS A 25 -15.44 3.91 17.43
CA LYS A 25 -15.57 5.34 17.10
C LYS A 25 -16.54 5.56 15.94
N MET A 26 -16.47 4.76 14.87
CA MET A 26 -17.41 4.86 13.76
C MET A 26 -18.86 4.79 14.26
N ILE A 27 -19.15 3.85 15.16
CA ILE A 27 -20.50 3.66 15.70
C ILE A 27 -20.89 4.82 16.64
N ASN A 28 -20.01 5.17 17.58
CA ASN A 28 -20.33 6.12 18.65
C ASN A 28 -20.34 7.57 18.16
N ASP A 29 -19.47 7.92 17.23
CA ASP A 29 -19.31 9.28 16.70
C ASP A 29 -20.20 9.51 15.45
N GLY A 30 -20.96 8.49 15.01
CA GLY A 30 -21.93 8.61 13.93
C GLY A 30 -21.33 8.74 12.53
N PHE A 31 -20.20 8.10 12.26
CA PHE A 31 -19.63 8.04 10.91
C PHE A 31 -20.41 7.06 10.03
N ASP A 32 -20.67 7.43 8.77
CA ASP A 32 -21.35 6.58 7.80
C ASP A 32 -20.54 5.36 7.37
N GLY A 33 -19.21 5.42 7.46
CA GLY A 33 -18.34 4.31 7.08
C GLY A 33 -16.91 4.43 7.63
N LEU A 34 -16.19 3.33 7.58
CA LEU A 34 -14.80 3.22 8.02
C LEU A 34 -13.97 2.45 6.98
N ILE A 35 -12.87 3.04 6.55
CA ILE A 35 -11.90 2.36 5.69
C ILE A 35 -10.87 1.63 6.55
N VAL A 36 -10.75 0.32 6.30
CA VAL A 36 -9.78 -0.57 6.96
C VAL A 36 -9.18 -1.54 5.96
N ALA A 37 -7.97 -2.01 6.24
CA ALA A 37 -7.38 -3.09 5.46
C ALA A 37 -8.14 -4.41 5.71
N LYS A 38 -8.59 -5.09 4.64
CA LYS A 38 -9.24 -6.40 4.73
C LYS A 38 -8.39 -7.41 5.49
N ALA A 39 -7.06 -7.39 5.27
CA ALA A 39 -6.12 -8.26 5.99
C ALA A 39 -6.20 -8.10 7.51
N ALA A 40 -6.46 -6.88 8.01
CA ALA A 40 -6.61 -6.63 9.44
C ALA A 40 -7.90 -7.23 10.01
N LEU A 41 -9.03 -7.14 9.28
CA LEU A 41 -10.29 -7.79 9.68
C LEU A 41 -10.13 -9.31 9.71
N ASN A 42 -9.54 -9.89 8.68
CA ASN A 42 -9.30 -11.33 8.59
C ASN A 42 -8.42 -11.83 9.75
N ARG A 43 -7.31 -11.14 10.02
CA ARG A 43 -6.37 -11.50 11.08
C ARG A 43 -6.99 -11.44 12.47
N LEU A 44 -7.82 -10.45 12.72
CA LEU A 44 -8.54 -10.27 13.98
C LEU A 44 -9.83 -11.07 14.07
N LYS A 45 -10.19 -11.80 12.99
CA LYS A 45 -11.45 -12.56 12.88
C LYS A 45 -12.69 -11.68 13.15
N ILE A 46 -12.62 -10.41 12.75
CA ILE A 46 -13.72 -9.47 12.90
C ILE A 46 -14.66 -9.64 11.70
N SER A 47 -15.91 -9.99 11.99
CA SER A 47 -17.01 -9.98 11.02
C SER A 47 -17.92 -8.79 11.29
N TYR A 48 -18.26 -8.05 10.24
CA TYR A 48 -19.17 -6.92 10.30
C TYR A 48 -20.25 -7.08 9.22
N PRO A 49 -21.52 -6.79 9.48
CA PRO A 49 -22.60 -7.15 8.57
C PRO A 49 -22.56 -6.39 7.24
N ASN A 50 -22.09 -5.17 7.22
CA ASN A 50 -22.09 -4.29 6.04
C ASN A 50 -20.65 -3.97 5.63
N VAL A 51 -19.97 -4.93 4.97
CA VAL A 51 -18.61 -4.75 4.47
C VAL A 51 -18.65 -4.73 2.95
N TYR A 52 -18.17 -3.64 2.37
CA TYR A 52 -17.86 -3.55 0.95
C TYR A 52 -16.36 -3.76 0.75
N ILE A 53 -15.99 -4.66 -0.16
CA ILE A 53 -14.61 -4.93 -0.49
C ILE A 53 -14.31 -4.29 -1.84
N PHE A 54 -13.46 -3.26 -1.84
CA PHE A 54 -12.99 -2.64 -3.06
C PHE A 54 -12.13 -3.60 -3.86
N THR A 55 -12.30 -3.60 -5.18
CA THR A 55 -11.35 -4.25 -6.10
C THR A 55 -10.06 -3.43 -6.19
N GLU A 56 -9.00 -4.03 -6.74
CA GLU A 56 -7.73 -3.33 -6.94
C GLU A 56 -7.87 -2.15 -7.93
N GLU A 57 -8.79 -2.26 -8.89
CA GLU A 57 -9.10 -1.20 -9.84
C GLU A 57 -9.78 -0.01 -9.15
N GLN A 58 -10.66 -0.28 -8.19
CA GLN A 58 -11.36 0.76 -7.44
C GLN A 58 -10.44 1.43 -6.41
N MET A 59 -9.67 0.61 -5.67
CA MET A 59 -8.78 1.12 -4.60
C MET A 59 -7.51 0.28 -4.53
N LEU A 60 -6.42 0.83 -5.04
CA LEU A 60 -5.11 0.22 -4.94
C LEU A 60 -4.54 0.44 -3.53
N PRO A 61 -4.05 -0.61 -2.84
CA PRO A 61 -3.50 -0.46 -1.50
C PRO A 61 -2.20 0.35 -1.48
N ALA A 62 -1.89 0.94 -0.32
CA ALA A 62 -0.58 1.53 -0.09
C ALA A 62 0.53 0.45 -0.10
N ALA A 63 1.75 0.85 -0.43
CA ALA A 63 2.92 -0.04 -0.44
C ALA A 63 3.08 -0.77 0.91
N GLY A 64 3.30 -2.08 0.85
CA GLY A 64 3.42 -2.95 2.03
C GLY A 64 2.12 -3.20 2.80
N GLN A 65 0.97 -2.80 2.26
CA GLN A 65 -0.32 -2.98 2.95
C GLN A 65 -0.63 -4.47 3.15
N GLY A 66 -0.81 -4.85 4.41
CA GLY A 66 -1.11 -6.24 4.80
C GLY A 66 0.13 -7.09 5.12
N ALA A 67 1.32 -6.69 4.73
CA ALA A 67 2.57 -7.33 5.17
C ALA A 67 2.82 -7.04 6.66
N ILE A 68 3.39 -8.02 7.37
CA ILE A 68 3.85 -7.85 8.75
C ILE A 68 5.37 -7.74 8.72
N GLY A 69 5.90 -6.61 9.19
CA GLY A 69 7.32 -6.44 9.43
C GLY A 69 7.67 -6.73 10.89
N VAL A 70 8.80 -7.39 11.11
CA VAL A 70 9.39 -7.56 12.44
C VAL A 70 10.69 -6.78 12.49
N GLU A 71 10.74 -5.79 13.37
CA GLU A 71 11.95 -4.98 13.58
C GLU A 71 12.72 -5.49 14.78
N VAL A 72 14.04 -5.56 14.64
CA VAL A 72 14.96 -5.94 15.72
C VAL A 72 16.14 -5.00 15.77
N LYS A 73 16.81 -4.96 16.92
CA LYS A 73 18.06 -4.20 17.06
C LYS A 73 19.15 -4.78 16.17
N THR A 74 20.04 -3.93 15.67
CA THR A 74 21.16 -4.32 14.80
C THR A 74 22.08 -5.40 15.44
N ASN A 75 22.20 -5.41 16.77
CA ASN A 75 22.99 -6.36 17.53
C ASN A 75 22.14 -7.45 18.19
N VAL A 76 21.09 -7.90 17.51
CA VAL A 76 20.26 -9.01 17.99
C VAL A 76 21.07 -10.29 18.14
N ARG A 77 20.70 -11.14 19.11
CA ARG A 77 21.36 -12.43 19.29
C ARG A 77 21.20 -13.32 18.07
N PRO A 78 22.25 -14.11 17.69
CA PRO A 78 22.22 -14.95 16.49
C PRO A 78 21.02 -15.90 16.42
N GLU A 79 20.59 -16.45 17.55
CA GLU A 79 19.46 -17.36 17.63
C GLU A 79 18.15 -16.68 17.23
N ILE A 80 17.99 -15.39 17.60
CA ILE A 80 16.81 -14.60 17.22
C ILE A 80 16.89 -14.25 15.72
N ALA A 81 18.05 -13.87 15.21
CA ALA A 81 18.25 -13.61 13.79
C ALA A 81 17.84 -14.84 12.95
N HIS A 82 18.31 -16.01 13.33
CA HIS A 82 17.98 -17.28 12.64
C HIS A 82 16.47 -17.60 12.71
N LEU A 83 15.81 -17.34 13.84
CA LEU A 83 14.36 -17.51 13.95
C LEU A 83 13.61 -16.56 13.01
N LEU A 84 14.07 -15.30 12.87
CA LEU A 84 13.47 -14.32 11.96
C LEU A 84 13.63 -14.73 10.50
N GLU A 85 14.79 -15.25 10.12
CA GLU A 85 15.00 -15.82 8.79
C GLU A 85 14.03 -16.98 8.50
N SER A 86 13.76 -17.84 9.49
CA SER A 86 12.86 -18.99 9.32
C SER A 86 11.39 -18.63 9.13
N ILE A 87 10.97 -17.45 9.56
CA ILE A 87 9.59 -16.95 9.39
C ILE A 87 9.47 -15.96 8.22
N ASN A 88 10.57 -15.62 7.56
CA ASN A 88 10.54 -14.70 6.43
C ASN A 88 9.88 -15.36 5.21
N ASP A 89 8.87 -14.72 4.67
CA ASP A 89 8.30 -15.09 3.38
C ASP A 89 9.00 -14.28 2.27
N GLN A 90 9.89 -14.96 1.55
CA GLN A 90 10.74 -14.30 0.55
C GLN A 90 9.95 -13.62 -0.55
N ARG A 91 8.81 -14.18 -0.99
CA ARG A 91 7.96 -13.58 -2.03
C ARG A 91 7.32 -12.28 -1.54
N THR A 92 6.79 -12.28 -0.33
CA THR A 92 6.24 -11.07 0.30
C THR A 92 7.33 -10.02 0.52
N HIS A 93 8.53 -10.45 0.93
CA HIS A 93 9.68 -9.55 1.11
C HIS A 93 10.03 -8.85 -0.20
N GLU A 94 10.27 -9.60 -1.27
CA GLU A 94 10.57 -9.06 -2.60
C GLU A 94 9.47 -8.12 -3.13
N ALA A 95 8.21 -8.52 -2.98
CA ALA A 95 7.08 -7.69 -3.41
C ALA A 95 7.04 -6.35 -2.67
N THR A 96 7.19 -6.38 -1.35
CA THR A 96 7.17 -5.15 -0.54
C THR A 96 8.40 -4.25 -0.77
N GLU A 97 9.57 -4.82 -1.07
CA GLU A 97 10.74 -4.05 -1.50
C GLU A 97 10.48 -3.30 -2.81
N ILE A 98 9.88 -3.97 -3.80
CA ILE A 98 9.51 -3.37 -5.09
C ILE A 98 8.50 -2.24 -4.88
N GLU A 99 7.45 -2.46 -4.11
CA GLU A 99 6.43 -1.45 -3.79
C GLU A 99 7.04 -0.23 -3.09
N ARG A 100 7.89 -0.45 -2.10
CA ARG A 100 8.56 0.63 -1.36
C ARG A 100 9.57 1.40 -2.21
N ALA A 101 10.22 0.73 -3.17
CA ALA A 101 11.13 1.38 -4.10
C ALA A 101 10.39 2.44 -4.95
N VAL A 102 9.14 2.18 -5.36
CA VAL A 102 8.29 3.17 -6.06
C VAL A 102 8.04 4.39 -5.17
N VAL A 103 7.64 4.17 -3.93
CA VAL A 103 7.38 5.29 -2.99
C VAL A 103 8.64 6.12 -2.76
N ALA A 104 9.79 5.46 -2.59
CA ALA A 104 11.08 6.14 -2.40
C ALA A 104 11.52 6.92 -3.65
N ALA A 105 11.32 6.36 -4.85
CA ALA A 105 11.64 7.00 -6.12
C ALA A 105 10.87 8.32 -6.35
N LEU A 106 9.63 8.37 -5.85
CA LEU A 106 8.78 9.56 -5.89
C LEU A 106 8.99 10.49 -4.66
N GLU A 107 10.00 10.22 -3.83
CA GLU A 107 10.28 10.95 -2.57
C GLU A 107 9.06 11.01 -1.64
N GLY A 108 8.20 9.98 -1.73
CA GLY A 108 6.98 9.88 -0.94
C GLY A 108 7.22 9.36 0.48
N ASN A 109 6.18 9.47 1.27
CA ASN A 109 6.12 8.93 2.64
C ASN A 109 4.76 8.27 2.89
N CYS A 110 4.49 7.84 4.13
CA CYS A 110 3.24 7.14 4.48
C CYS A 110 1.97 8.00 4.37
N LEU A 111 2.08 9.30 4.15
CA LEU A 111 0.97 10.23 3.96
C LEU A 111 0.80 10.63 2.49
N SER A 112 1.77 10.32 1.65
CA SER A 112 1.71 10.63 0.22
C SER A 112 0.63 9.79 -0.47
N PRO A 113 -0.12 10.36 -1.41
CA PRO A 113 -1.18 9.65 -2.13
C PRO A 113 -0.60 8.75 -3.24
N ILE A 114 0.30 7.85 -2.82
CA ILE A 114 0.98 6.86 -3.64
C ILE A 114 0.51 5.47 -3.22
N SER A 115 0.09 4.68 -4.17
CA SER A 115 -0.25 3.28 -3.99
C SER A 115 0.59 2.43 -4.92
N ALA A 116 1.06 1.30 -4.40
CA ALA A 116 1.80 0.32 -5.17
C ALA A 116 1.40 -1.08 -4.72
N LEU A 117 1.14 -1.95 -5.67
CA LEU A 117 0.82 -3.36 -5.43
C LEU A 117 1.64 -4.23 -6.37
N CYS A 118 2.51 -5.03 -5.81
CA CYS A 118 3.36 -5.96 -6.53
C CYS A 118 2.84 -7.40 -6.37
N LYS A 119 2.66 -8.08 -7.48
CA LYS A 119 2.38 -9.51 -7.52
C LYS A 119 3.53 -10.22 -8.22
N ILE A 120 4.03 -11.29 -7.60
CA ILE A 120 5.09 -12.11 -8.14
C ILE A 120 4.53 -13.51 -8.36
N ASP A 121 4.62 -14.01 -9.59
CA ASP A 121 4.29 -15.37 -9.97
C ASP A 121 5.51 -16.00 -10.67
N ASP A 122 6.20 -16.89 -9.95
CA ASP A 122 7.54 -17.37 -10.27
C ASP A 122 8.53 -16.22 -10.52
N GLN A 123 8.90 -15.98 -11.77
CA GLN A 123 9.77 -14.87 -12.18
C GLN A 123 8.99 -13.69 -12.78
N ASN A 124 7.66 -13.84 -12.98
CA ASN A 124 6.86 -12.77 -13.57
C ASN A 124 6.41 -11.81 -12.48
N VAL A 125 6.69 -10.54 -12.69
CA VAL A 125 6.27 -9.45 -11.79
C VAL A 125 5.24 -8.58 -12.47
N GLU A 126 4.09 -8.39 -11.83
CA GLU A 126 3.10 -7.36 -12.13
C GLU A 126 3.16 -6.30 -11.03
N LEU A 127 3.50 -5.07 -11.36
CA LEU A 127 3.51 -3.94 -10.45
C LEU A 127 2.49 -2.90 -10.89
N LYS A 128 1.45 -2.72 -10.10
CA LYS A 128 0.46 -1.65 -10.28
C LYS A 128 0.87 -0.44 -9.46
N VAL A 129 0.89 0.73 -10.08
CA VAL A 129 1.19 2.01 -9.42
C VAL A 129 0.04 2.97 -9.64
N ARG A 130 -0.36 3.66 -8.58
CA ARG A 130 -1.32 4.76 -8.63
C ARG A 130 -0.79 5.93 -7.83
N VAL A 131 -0.80 7.08 -8.47
CA VAL A 131 -0.44 8.36 -7.84
C VAL A 131 -1.62 9.31 -8.04
N SER A 132 -1.91 10.14 -7.06
CA SER A 132 -3.01 11.10 -7.18
C SER A 132 -2.71 12.40 -6.44
N THR A 133 -3.50 13.43 -6.72
CA THR A 133 -3.61 14.60 -5.85
C THR A 133 -4.28 14.21 -4.53
N GLN A 134 -4.12 15.03 -3.48
CA GLN A 134 -4.75 14.77 -2.18
C GLN A 134 -6.27 14.74 -2.24
N ASP A 135 -6.87 15.58 -3.06
CA ASP A 135 -8.31 15.67 -3.28
C ASP A 135 -8.83 14.65 -4.30
N GLY A 136 -7.96 13.89 -4.94
CA GLY A 136 -8.31 12.88 -5.94
C GLY A 136 -8.77 13.45 -7.29
N SER A 137 -8.58 14.75 -7.55
CA SER A 137 -8.99 15.39 -8.81
C SER A 137 -8.12 14.96 -10.01
N GLU A 138 -6.89 14.55 -9.76
CA GLU A 138 -5.98 14.03 -10.78
C GLU A 138 -5.42 12.69 -10.34
N ILE A 139 -5.44 11.70 -11.23
CA ILE A 139 -4.93 10.34 -10.97
C ILE A 139 -4.08 9.87 -12.15
N TYR A 140 -2.88 9.41 -11.85
CA TYR A 140 -2.03 8.63 -12.74
C TYR A 140 -2.07 7.16 -12.34
N ASN A 141 -2.29 6.26 -13.29
CA ASN A 141 -2.25 4.80 -13.10
C ASN A 141 -1.35 4.17 -14.15
N GLU A 142 -0.51 3.23 -13.73
CA GLU A 142 0.34 2.46 -14.64
C GLU A 142 0.48 1.02 -14.12
N ILE A 143 0.63 0.08 -15.06
CA ILE A 143 0.91 -1.32 -14.77
C ILE A 143 2.20 -1.71 -15.50
N PHE A 144 3.17 -2.18 -14.74
CA PHE A 144 4.45 -2.62 -15.25
C PHE A 144 4.58 -4.13 -15.14
N HIS A 145 5.14 -4.76 -16.18
CA HIS A 145 5.44 -6.17 -16.22
C HIS A 145 6.92 -6.37 -16.49
N PHE A 146 7.58 -7.21 -15.68
CA PHE A 146 9.01 -7.52 -15.84
C PHE A 146 9.36 -8.86 -15.21
N GLN A 147 10.58 -9.35 -15.48
CA GLN A 147 11.13 -10.53 -14.83
C GLN A 147 11.83 -10.14 -13.53
N LEU A 148 11.65 -10.92 -12.47
CA LEU A 148 12.22 -10.64 -11.14
C LEU A 148 13.75 -10.52 -11.18
N GLU A 149 14.42 -11.32 -12.01
CA GLU A 149 15.88 -11.25 -12.24
C GLU A 149 16.33 -9.87 -12.75
N ASN A 150 15.44 -9.14 -13.43
CA ASN A 150 15.69 -7.81 -13.96
C ASN A 150 15.21 -6.68 -13.01
N LYS A 151 14.90 -6.99 -11.74
CA LYS A 151 14.31 -6.07 -10.75
C LYS A 151 14.99 -4.70 -10.74
N ILE A 152 16.32 -4.67 -10.65
CA ILE A 152 17.08 -3.41 -10.50
C ILE A 152 16.93 -2.52 -11.74
N SER A 153 17.15 -3.07 -12.93
CA SER A 153 17.04 -2.32 -14.19
C SER A 153 15.59 -1.89 -14.46
N SER A 154 14.63 -2.77 -14.15
CA SER A 154 13.21 -2.48 -14.31
C SER A 154 12.75 -1.36 -13.38
N LEU A 155 13.14 -1.37 -12.11
CA LEU A 155 12.81 -0.30 -11.17
C LEU A 155 13.41 1.04 -11.59
N LYS A 156 14.61 1.07 -12.17
CA LYS A 156 15.19 2.28 -12.74
C LYS A 156 14.33 2.83 -13.88
N ASN A 157 13.97 2.00 -14.85
CA ASN A 157 13.14 2.39 -15.98
C ASN A 157 11.73 2.84 -15.51
N ILE A 158 11.14 2.14 -14.55
CA ILE A 158 9.86 2.51 -13.93
C ILE A 158 9.95 3.90 -13.29
N THR A 159 11.01 4.16 -12.53
CA THR A 159 11.24 5.49 -11.94
C THR A 159 11.31 6.58 -12.99
N GLU A 160 12.07 6.36 -14.06
CA GLU A 160 12.18 7.29 -15.19
C GLU A 160 10.81 7.53 -15.85
N THR A 161 10.03 6.47 -16.08
CA THR A 161 8.69 6.57 -16.64
C THR A 161 7.75 7.37 -15.75
N LEU A 162 7.74 7.11 -14.43
CA LEU A 162 6.91 7.83 -13.47
C LEU A 162 7.25 9.32 -13.42
N ILE A 163 8.54 9.68 -13.46
CA ILE A 163 9.00 11.07 -13.48
C ILE A 163 8.60 11.75 -14.80
N GLN A 164 8.77 11.08 -15.95
CA GLN A 164 8.40 11.63 -17.26
C GLN A 164 6.89 11.86 -17.41
N ASN A 165 6.07 11.16 -16.65
CA ASN A 165 4.61 11.32 -16.63
C ASN A 165 4.12 12.18 -15.45
N ASP A 166 4.95 13.06 -14.93
CA ASP A 166 4.61 14.06 -13.90
C ASP A 166 4.06 13.45 -12.59
N ALA A 167 4.35 12.14 -12.32
CA ALA A 167 3.83 11.48 -11.14
C ALA A 167 4.27 12.17 -9.83
N LYS A 168 5.46 12.76 -9.82
CA LYS A 168 5.98 13.50 -8.66
C LYS A 168 5.28 14.85 -8.49
N GLU A 169 4.97 15.53 -9.55
CA GLU A 169 4.25 16.80 -9.58
C GLU A 169 2.80 16.64 -9.14
N ILE A 170 2.15 15.53 -9.54
CA ILE A 170 0.78 15.20 -9.11
C ILE A 170 0.70 15.09 -7.57
N ILE A 171 1.68 14.49 -6.92
CA ILE A 171 1.73 14.35 -5.45
C ILE A 171 1.77 15.69 -4.74
N GLN A 172 2.37 16.72 -5.37
CA GLN A 172 2.61 18.04 -4.78
C GLN A 172 1.46 19.03 -4.98
N ARG A 173 0.51 18.69 -5.84
CA ARG A 173 -0.72 19.47 -6.09
C ARG A 173 -1.82 19.06 -5.11
#